data_d44505970a6f8b76895aaed7e1f5b379
#
_entry.id   d44505970a6f8b76895aaed7e1f5b379
#
_cell.length_a   1.000
_cell.length_b   1.000
_cell.length_c   1.000
_cell.angle_alpha   90.00
_cell.angle_beta   90.00
_cell.angle_gamma   90.00
#
_symmetry.space_group_name_H-M   'P 1'
#
loop_
_entity.id
_entity.type
_entity.pdbx_description
1 polymer ?
#
loop_
_entity_poly.entity_id
_entity_poly.type
_entity_poly.pdbx_seq_one_letter_code
_entity_poly.pdbx_strand_id
1 'polypeptide(L)'
;MAILVTGGAGYIGSHTCIELLNAGYEVVVMDNLYNASEEALRRVEKITGKHVTFYKADMLDREAVNEIFEKESIDSVIHLQA
;
A
#
# COMPACT_ATOMS: atom_id res chain seq x y z
N MET A 1 -7.71 -6.68 -10.00
CA MET A 1 -8.08 -6.72 -8.56
C MET A 1 -7.14 -5.82 -7.78
N ALA A 2 -7.69 -4.89 -7.04
CA ALA A 2 -6.91 -3.95 -6.25
C ALA A 2 -6.88 -4.38 -4.78
N ILE A 3 -5.70 -4.41 -4.20
CA ILE A 3 -5.49 -4.81 -2.82
C ILE A 3 -4.93 -3.61 -2.06
N LEU A 4 -5.60 -3.23 -0.97
CA LEU A 4 -5.11 -2.19 -0.09
C LEU A 4 -4.18 -2.82 0.95
N VAL A 5 -2.96 -2.30 1.02
CA VAL A 5 -1.99 -2.75 2.03
C VAL A 5 -1.77 -1.62 3.01
N THR A 6 -2.23 -1.78 4.24
CA THR A 6 -1.99 -0.80 5.30
C THR A 6 -0.65 -1.11 5.95
N GLY A 7 0.17 -0.07 6.14
CA GLY A 7 1.53 -0.26 6.62
C GLY A 7 2.49 -0.77 5.53
N GLY A 8 2.12 -0.56 4.26
CA GLY A 8 2.88 -1.10 3.13
C GLY A 8 4.23 -0.44 2.88
N ALA A 9 4.51 0.70 3.53
CA ALA A 9 5.79 1.39 3.39
C ALA A 9 6.86 0.91 4.37
N GLY A 10 6.52 -0.01 5.27
CA GLY A 10 7.46 -0.63 6.19
C GLY A 10 8.21 -1.79 5.53
N TYR A 11 9.13 -2.41 6.27
CA TYR A 11 9.97 -3.48 5.74
C TYR A 11 9.14 -4.68 5.27
N ILE A 12 8.29 -5.21 6.14
CA ILE A 12 7.44 -6.36 5.79
C ILE A 12 6.41 -5.96 4.74
N GLY A 13 5.84 -4.76 4.86
CA GLY A 13 4.85 -4.26 3.93
C GLY A 13 5.40 -4.11 2.52
N SER A 14 6.62 -3.58 2.37
CA SER A 14 7.23 -3.43 1.06
C SER A 14 7.49 -4.78 0.40
N HIS A 15 7.93 -5.78 1.15
CA HIS A 15 8.09 -7.14 0.63
C HIS A 15 6.76 -7.74 0.19
N THR A 16 5.71 -7.53 0.97
CA THR A 16 4.37 -7.97 0.62
C THR A 16 3.90 -7.33 -0.69
N CYS A 17 4.17 -6.04 -0.85
CA CYS A 17 3.83 -5.33 -2.09
C CYS A 17 4.55 -5.92 -3.30
N ILE A 18 5.82 -6.26 -3.16
CA ILE A 18 6.58 -6.90 -4.25
C ILE A 18 5.92 -8.22 -4.66
N GLU A 19 5.59 -9.06 -3.70
CA GLU A 19 4.94 -10.33 -3.96
C GLU A 19 3.60 -10.15 -4.69
N LEU A 20 2.78 -9.22 -4.23
CA LEU A 20 1.47 -8.96 -4.82
C LEU A 20 1.59 -8.44 -6.25
N LEU A 21 2.49 -7.49 -6.47
CA LEU A 21 2.70 -6.93 -7.81
C LEU A 21 3.21 -7.99 -8.78
N ASN A 22 4.12 -8.83 -8.33
CA ASN A 22 4.63 -9.91 -9.17
C ASN A 22 3.57 -10.96 -9.47
N ALA A 23 2.58 -11.10 -8.61
CA ALA A 23 1.44 -11.99 -8.84
C ALA A 23 0.37 -11.38 -9.77
N GLY A 24 0.53 -10.14 -10.18
CA GLY A 24 -0.37 -9.49 -11.12
C GLY A 24 -1.48 -8.66 -10.48
N TYR A 25 -1.43 -8.44 -9.17
CA TYR A 25 -2.42 -7.60 -8.49
C TYR A 25 -2.04 -6.13 -8.58
N GLU A 26 -3.05 -5.27 -8.53
CA GLU A 26 -2.84 -3.84 -8.34
C GLU A 26 -2.72 -3.59 -6.84
N VAL A 27 -1.75 -2.78 -6.45
CA VAL A 27 -1.47 -2.51 -5.04
C VAL A 27 -1.69 -1.04 -4.72
N VAL A 28 -2.48 -0.80 -3.69
CA VAL A 28 -2.69 0.53 -3.11
C VAL A 28 -2.15 0.48 -1.69
N VAL A 29 -1.26 1.40 -1.35
CA VAL A 29 -0.64 1.44 -0.02
C VAL A 29 -1.17 2.62 0.76
N MET A 30 -1.55 2.38 2.00
CA MET A 30 -1.88 3.44 2.95
C MET A 30 -0.95 3.32 4.15
N ASP A 31 -0.23 4.40 4.45
CA ASP A 31 0.72 4.42 5.56
C ASP A 31 0.85 5.84 6.08
N ASN A 32 0.94 6.00 7.39
CA ASN A 32 1.16 7.32 7.98
C ASN A 32 2.64 7.72 8.01
N LEU A 33 3.52 6.83 7.59
CA LEU A 33 4.96 7.00 7.54
C LEU A 33 5.62 7.26 8.91
N TYR A 34 4.97 6.84 9.97
CA TYR A 34 5.53 7.03 11.31
C TYR A 34 6.84 6.24 11.49
N ASN A 35 6.85 4.97 11.08
CA ASN A 35 8.04 4.11 11.17
C ASN A 35 8.48 3.60 9.80
N ALA A 36 8.16 4.33 8.75
CA ALA A 36 8.37 3.86 7.39
C ALA A 36 8.70 5.03 6.47
N SER A 37 8.99 4.75 5.20
CA SER A 37 9.46 5.76 4.26
C SER A 37 8.87 5.52 2.87
N GLU A 38 8.52 6.60 2.17
CA GLU A 38 8.10 6.51 0.78
C GLU A 38 9.18 5.91 -0.10
N GLU A 39 10.42 6.05 0.29
CA GLU A 39 11.54 5.49 -0.47
C GLU A 39 11.43 3.97 -0.59
N ALA A 40 10.89 3.30 0.44
CA ALA A 40 10.65 1.87 0.37
C ALA A 40 9.71 1.52 -0.78
N LEU A 41 8.69 2.35 -1.01
CA LEU A 41 7.74 2.13 -2.11
C LEU A 41 8.38 2.40 -3.47
N ARG A 42 9.26 3.36 -3.56
CA ARG A 42 10.01 3.62 -4.80
C ARG A 42 10.89 2.44 -5.16
N ARG A 43 11.49 1.80 -4.16
CA ARG A 43 12.27 0.58 -4.38
C ARG A 43 11.38 -0.56 -4.89
N VAL A 44 10.18 -0.69 -4.32
CA VAL A 44 9.22 -1.69 -4.78
C VAL A 44 8.90 -1.46 -6.27
N GLU A 45 8.63 -0.23 -6.65
CA GLU A 45 8.35 0.10 -8.05
C GLU A 45 9.55 -0.20 -8.94
N LYS A 46 10.75 0.11 -8.47
CA LYS A 46 11.97 -0.15 -9.23
C LYS A 46 12.23 -1.65 -9.42
N ILE A 47 12.00 -2.43 -8.37
CA ILE A 47 12.22 -3.87 -8.41
C ILE A 47 11.21 -4.58 -9.29
N THR A 48 9.93 -4.19 -9.18
CA THR A 48 8.85 -4.86 -9.91
C THR A 48 8.59 -4.28 -11.29
N GLY A 49 9.04 -3.05 -11.53
CA GLY A 49 8.71 -2.32 -12.75
C GLY A 49 7.24 -1.90 -12.82
N LYS A 50 6.52 -1.96 -11.70
CA LYS A 50 5.09 -1.66 -11.65
C LYS A 50 4.81 -0.52 -10.68
N HIS A 51 3.71 0.20 -10.91
CA HIS A 51 3.33 1.36 -10.12
C HIS A 51 2.60 0.95 -8.84
N VAL A 52 2.92 1.64 -7.75
CA VAL A 52 2.19 1.54 -6.48
C VAL A 52 1.46 2.84 -6.23
N THR A 53 0.16 2.78 -6.01
CA THR A 53 -0.63 3.93 -5.62
C THR A 53 -0.47 4.12 -4.11
N PHE A 54 -0.04 5.30 -3.68
CA PHE A 54 0.26 5.56 -2.29
C PHE A 54 -0.60 6.68 -1.72
N TYR A 55 -1.13 6.45 -0.53
CA TYR A 55 -1.86 7.45 0.25
C TYR A 55 -1.20 7.59 1.63
N LYS A 56 -0.76 8.80 1.94
CA LYS A 56 -0.25 9.10 3.27
C LYS A 56 -1.45 9.39 4.16
N ALA A 57 -1.88 8.39 4.91
CA ALA A 57 -3.06 8.49 5.75
C ALA A 57 -2.97 7.51 6.91
N ASP A 58 -3.77 7.75 7.93
CA ASP A 58 -3.87 6.90 9.11
C ASP A 58 -5.18 6.13 9.07
N MET A 59 -5.17 4.88 9.54
CA MET A 59 -6.38 4.07 9.65
C MET A 59 -7.45 4.70 10.53
N LEU A 60 -7.05 5.59 11.42
CA LEU A 60 -7.99 6.32 12.29
C LEU A 60 -8.73 7.42 11.55
N ASP A 61 -8.24 7.82 10.39
CA ASP A 61 -8.91 8.81 9.55
C ASP A 61 -9.92 8.12 8.64
N ARG A 62 -11.16 8.04 9.12
CA ARG A 62 -12.23 7.35 8.41
C ARG A 62 -12.56 7.98 7.05
N GLU A 63 -12.46 9.29 6.95
CA GLU A 63 -12.73 9.97 5.69
C GLU A 63 -11.70 9.59 4.63
N ALA A 64 -10.43 9.55 5.01
CA ALA A 64 -9.37 9.13 4.11
C ALA A 64 -9.54 7.67 3.68
N VAL A 65 -9.86 6.80 4.61
CA VAL A 65 -10.08 5.37 4.33
C VAL A 65 -11.25 5.20 3.35
N ASN A 66 -12.38 5.86 3.61
CA ASN A 66 -13.54 5.79 2.73
C ASN A 66 -13.23 6.30 1.34
N GLU A 67 -12.49 7.40 1.24
CA GLU A 67 -12.10 7.97 -0.03
C GLU A 67 -11.24 7.01 -0.85
N ILE A 68 -10.30 6.34 -0.19
CA ILE A 68 -9.44 5.35 -0.85
C ILE A 68 -10.29 4.20 -1.38
N PHE A 69 -11.22 3.69 -0.59
CA PHE A 69 -12.09 2.59 -1.02
C PHE A 69 -12.95 2.98 -2.23
N GLU A 70 -13.43 4.21 -2.25
CA GLU A 70 -14.26 4.69 -3.36
C GLU A 70 -13.44 4.88 -4.64
N LYS A 71 -12.26 5.50 -4.52
CA LYS A 71 -11.44 5.83 -5.69
C LYS A 71 -10.75 4.63 -6.32
N GLU A 72 -10.31 3.70 -5.49
CA GLU A 72 -9.43 2.62 -5.95
C GLU A 72 -10.14 1.29 -6.17
N SER A 73 -11.44 1.23 -5.92
CA SER A 73 -12.20 -0.02 -6.09
C SER A 73 -11.53 -1.21 -5.41
N ILE A 74 -11.30 -1.06 -4.11
CA ILE A 74 -10.57 -2.04 -3.33
C ILE A 74 -11.35 -3.35 -3.20
N ASP A 75 -10.71 -4.47 -3.51
CA ASP A 75 -11.30 -5.80 -3.41
C ASP A 75 -10.93 -6.51 -2.12
N SER A 76 -9.71 -6.28 -1.63
CA SER A 76 -9.21 -6.93 -0.42
C SER A 76 -8.30 -5.98 0.34
N VAL A 77 -8.14 -6.24 1.63
CA VAL A 77 -7.27 -5.46 2.50
C VAL A 77 -6.30 -6.38 3.21
N ILE A 78 -5.03 -6.04 3.16
CA ILE A 78 -4.00 -6.67 3.98
C ILE A 78 -3.57 -5.63 5.01
N HIS A 79 -3.79 -5.92 6.27
CA HIS A 79 -3.47 -5.01 7.36
C HIS A 79 -2.15 -5.43 8.00
N LEU A 80 -1.12 -4.60 7.78
CA LEU A 80 0.20 -4.83 8.37
C LEU A 80 0.46 -3.72 9.38
N GLN A 81 0.70 -4.11 10.60
CA GLN A 81 1.01 -3.16 11.67
C GLN A 81 2.33 -3.52 12.32
N ALA A 82 3.14 -2.51 12.48
CA ALA A 82 4.38 -2.68 13.22
C ALA A 82 4.10 -2.75 14.73
#